data_41a59707d15cfb9a46fddd7362179b90
#
_entry.id   41a59707d15cfb9a46fddd7362179b90
#
_cell.length_a   1.000
_cell.length_b   1.000
_cell.length_c   1.000
_cell.angle_alpha   90.00
_cell.angle_beta   90.00
_cell.angle_gamma   90.00
#
_symmetry.space_group_name_H-M   'P 1'
#
loop_
_entity.id
_entity.type
_entity.pdbx_description
1 polymer ?
#
loop_
_entity_poly.entity_id
_entity_poly.type
_entity_poly.pdbx_seq_one_letter_code
_entity_poly.pdbx_strand_id
1 'polypeptide(L)'
;MAVLETATALVCMANALYFEARGEPLAGQIAVAHTIQNRVNDWRFPNTVCEVVTDGLRYKTTNVMVKNKCAFSFYCDGKPEIIDDQETYEWMKTIAYGVIQGGLYIDLSE
;
A
#
# COMPACT_ATOMS: atom_id res chain seq x y z
N MET A 1 -16.71 5.39 -13.08
CA MET A 1 -16.00 5.99 -11.93
C MET A 1 -15.48 4.93 -10.97
N ALA A 2 -16.32 3.98 -10.52
CA ALA A 2 -15.88 2.93 -9.59
C ALA A 2 -14.72 2.08 -10.17
N VAL A 3 -14.76 1.77 -11.47
CA VAL A 3 -13.72 0.96 -12.12
C VAL A 3 -12.37 1.68 -12.09
N LEU A 4 -12.36 3.00 -12.38
CA LEU A 4 -11.14 3.81 -12.36
C LEU A 4 -10.58 3.91 -10.94
N GLU A 5 -11.43 4.13 -9.94
CA GLU A 5 -11.00 4.20 -8.54
C GLU A 5 -10.40 2.87 -8.08
N THR A 6 -10.99 1.74 -8.46
CA THR A 6 -10.47 0.41 -8.13
C THR A 6 -9.11 0.18 -8.79
N ALA A 7 -8.96 0.55 -10.06
CA ALA A 7 -7.69 0.40 -10.76
C ALA A 7 -6.58 1.23 -10.12
N THR A 8 -6.89 2.47 -9.69
CA THR A 8 -5.94 3.34 -9.01
C THR A 8 -5.56 2.77 -7.64
N ALA A 9 -6.54 2.32 -6.87
CA ALA A 9 -6.32 1.70 -5.56
C ALA A 9 -5.44 0.45 -5.70
N LEU A 10 -5.69 -0.36 -6.73
CA LEU A 10 -4.92 -1.56 -7.02
C LEU A 10 -3.44 -1.24 -7.22
N VAL A 11 -3.15 -0.25 -8.06
CA VAL A 11 -1.77 0.15 -8.36
C VAL A 11 -1.07 0.69 -7.10
N CYS A 12 -1.74 1.55 -6.36
CA CYS A 12 -1.17 2.11 -5.14
C CYS A 12 -0.87 1.02 -4.10
N MET A 13 -1.79 0.09 -3.89
CA MET A 13 -1.58 -1.01 -2.95
C MET A 13 -0.48 -1.95 -3.45
N ALA A 14 -0.47 -2.29 -4.73
CA ALA A 14 0.55 -3.17 -5.29
C ALA A 14 1.95 -2.55 -5.16
N ASN A 15 2.07 -1.25 -5.38
CA ASN A 15 3.34 -0.54 -5.19
C ASN A 15 3.82 -0.65 -3.74
N ALA A 16 2.94 -0.41 -2.78
CA ALA A 16 3.28 -0.54 -1.37
C ALA A 16 3.73 -1.96 -1.03
N LEU A 17 2.99 -2.97 -1.50
CA LEU A 17 3.35 -4.37 -1.27
C LEU A 17 4.71 -4.71 -1.88
N TYR A 18 4.97 -4.22 -3.09
CA TYR A 18 6.22 -4.51 -3.77
C TYR A 18 7.42 -3.97 -2.98
N PHE A 19 7.36 -2.72 -2.54
CA PHE A 19 8.49 -2.09 -1.86
C PHE A 19 8.60 -2.45 -0.38
N GLU A 20 7.48 -2.77 0.29
CA GLU A 20 7.47 -3.03 1.73
C GLU A 20 7.49 -4.52 2.07
N ALA A 21 6.94 -5.37 1.22
CA ALA A 21 6.64 -6.75 1.62
C ALA A 21 7.13 -7.83 0.66
N ARG A 22 7.86 -7.50 -0.41
CA ARG A 22 8.25 -8.54 -1.38
C ARG A 22 9.18 -9.59 -0.78
N GLY A 23 9.94 -9.26 0.26
CA GLY A 23 10.78 -10.21 0.96
C GLY A 23 10.06 -11.01 2.05
N GLU A 24 8.79 -10.72 2.29
CA GLU A 24 8.01 -11.39 3.31
C GLU A 24 7.34 -12.65 2.77
N PRO A 25 7.00 -13.63 3.65
CA PRO A 25 6.14 -14.74 3.26
C PRO A 25 4.75 -14.23 2.82
N LEU A 26 4.02 -15.09 2.12
CA LEU A 26 2.67 -14.76 1.64
C LEU A 26 1.78 -14.20 2.76
N ALA A 27 1.80 -14.83 3.93
CA ALA A 27 1.00 -14.37 5.08
C ALA A 27 1.33 -12.92 5.45
N GLY A 28 2.62 -12.55 5.44
CA GLY A 28 3.05 -11.18 5.72
C GLY A 28 2.62 -10.21 4.65
N GLN A 29 2.68 -10.62 3.39
CA GLN A 29 2.22 -9.80 2.27
C GLN A 29 0.74 -9.49 2.36
N ILE A 30 -0.08 -10.49 2.66
CA ILE A 30 -1.53 -10.31 2.84
C ILE A 30 -1.80 -9.43 4.07
N ALA A 31 -1.05 -9.62 5.15
CA ALA A 31 -1.20 -8.80 6.35
C ALA A 31 -0.93 -7.31 6.08
N VAL A 32 0.09 -6.99 5.29
CA VAL A 32 0.37 -5.60 4.90
C VAL A 32 -0.79 -5.03 4.07
N ALA A 33 -1.31 -5.80 3.13
CA ALA A 33 -2.45 -5.37 2.32
C ALA A 33 -3.68 -5.08 3.20
N HIS A 34 -3.97 -5.93 4.18
CA HIS A 34 -5.07 -5.71 5.11
C HIS A 34 -4.82 -4.51 6.02
N THR A 35 -3.59 -4.25 6.42
CA THR A 35 -3.25 -3.06 7.19
C THR A 35 -3.63 -1.81 6.41
N ILE A 36 -3.31 -1.76 5.12
CA ILE A 36 -3.67 -0.64 4.26
C ILE A 36 -5.19 -0.52 4.18
N GLN A 37 -5.89 -1.60 3.89
CA GLN A 37 -7.35 -1.57 3.75
C GLN A 37 -8.05 -1.20 5.06
N ASN A 38 -7.54 -1.69 6.19
CA ASN A 38 -8.10 -1.35 7.50
C ASN A 38 -7.95 0.14 7.80
N ARG A 39 -6.83 0.75 7.40
CA ARG A 39 -6.64 2.20 7.56
C ARG A 39 -7.62 2.99 6.70
N VAL A 40 -7.86 2.56 5.47
CA VAL A 40 -8.86 3.19 4.60
C VAL A 40 -10.23 3.23 5.28
N ASN A 41 -10.58 2.18 6.01
CA ASN A 41 -11.86 2.05 6.69
C ASN A 41 -11.90 2.68 8.09
N ASP A 42 -10.78 3.27 8.54
CA ASP A 42 -10.64 3.86 9.88
C ASP A 42 -10.63 5.39 9.76
N TRP A 43 -11.58 6.05 10.42
CA TRP A 43 -11.73 7.50 10.35
C TRP A 43 -10.47 8.30 10.73
N ARG A 44 -9.54 7.67 11.44
CA ARG A 44 -8.29 8.31 11.88
C ARG A 44 -7.26 8.44 10.76
N PHE A 45 -7.48 7.78 9.64
CA PHE A 45 -6.56 7.75 8.51
C PHE A 45 -7.23 8.29 7.25
N PRO A 46 -6.47 8.59 6.20
CA PRO A 46 -7.06 8.94 4.91
C PRO A 46 -8.02 7.85 4.42
N ASN A 47 -9.00 8.22 3.60
CA ASN A 47 -10.07 7.31 3.22
C ASN A 47 -9.93 6.68 1.84
N THR A 48 -8.76 6.79 1.21
CA THR A 48 -8.45 6.10 -0.04
C THR A 48 -7.14 5.32 0.11
N VAL A 49 -7.00 4.25 -0.67
CA VAL A 49 -5.79 3.44 -0.65
C VAL A 49 -4.56 4.29 -1.00
N CYS A 50 -4.65 5.09 -2.06
CA CYS A 50 -3.52 5.90 -2.50
C CYS A 50 -3.11 6.93 -1.44
N GLU A 51 -4.08 7.56 -0.78
CA GLU A 51 -3.78 8.50 0.28
C GLU A 51 -3.18 7.82 1.52
N VAL A 52 -3.64 6.62 1.86
CA VAL A 52 -3.04 5.85 2.96
C VAL A 52 -1.59 5.48 2.63
N VAL A 53 -1.34 5.00 1.42
CA VAL A 53 0.00 4.57 0.99
C VAL A 53 0.99 5.74 0.95
N THR A 54 0.50 6.94 0.61
CA THR A 54 1.34 8.14 0.49
C THR A 54 1.25 9.06 1.71
N ASP A 55 0.67 8.58 2.81
CA ASP A 55 0.53 9.35 4.04
C ASP A 55 1.88 9.62 4.69
N GLY A 56 2.00 10.75 5.37
CA GLY A 56 3.22 11.10 6.07
C GLY A 56 3.22 12.54 6.55
N LEU A 57 4.33 12.91 7.20
CA LEU A 57 4.52 14.25 7.73
C LEU A 57 4.91 15.22 6.61
N ARG A 58 4.29 16.40 6.60
CA ARG A 58 4.60 17.46 5.64
C ARG A 58 5.01 18.73 6.36
N TYR A 59 5.87 19.53 5.72
CA TYR A 59 6.19 20.85 6.21
C TYR A 59 4.98 21.76 6.11
N LYS A 60 4.68 22.49 7.19
CA LYS A 60 3.46 23.33 7.25
C LYS A 60 3.44 24.47 6.23
N THR A 61 4.61 25.04 5.93
CA THR A 61 4.70 26.20 5.06
C THR A 61 4.69 25.87 3.59
N THR A 62 5.29 24.76 3.19
CA THR A 62 5.46 24.38 1.78
C THR A 62 4.59 23.21 1.37
N ASN A 63 4.04 22.47 2.35
CA ASN A 63 3.30 21.23 2.13
C ASN A 63 4.16 20.13 1.46
N VAL A 64 5.48 20.27 1.48
CA VAL A 64 6.40 19.27 0.95
C VAL A 64 6.55 18.13 1.96
N MET A 65 6.61 16.89 1.47
CA MET A 65 6.78 15.71 2.30
C MET A 65 8.13 15.74 3.02
N VAL A 66 8.13 15.50 4.33
CA VAL A 66 9.37 15.40 5.10
C VAL A 66 10.01 14.04 4.80
N LYS A 67 11.28 14.07 4.37
CA LYS A 67 12.02 12.85 4.03
C LYS A 67 12.06 11.88 5.22
N ASN A 68 11.82 10.60 4.95
CA ASN A 68 11.85 9.50 5.93
C ASN A 68 10.77 9.59 7.02
N LYS A 69 9.72 10.38 6.81
CA LYS A 69 8.61 10.53 7.76
C LYS A 69 7.28 10.09 7.17
N CYS A 70 7.32 9.11 6.26
CA CYS A 70 6.12 8.53 5.67
C CYS A 70 5.68 7.28 6.41
N ALA A 71 4.37 7.01 6.39
CA ALA A 71 3.81 5.77 6.93
C ALA A 71 4.41 4.54 6.23
N PHE A 72 4.65 4.65 4.92
CA PHE A 72 5.36 3.65 4.13
C PHE A 72 6.66 4.28 3.65
N SER A 73 7.77 3.79 4.16
CA SER A 73 9.07 4.44 4.03
C SER A 73 9.52 4.62 2.58
N PHE A 74 9.18 3.68 1.69
CA PHE A 74 9.61 3.76 0.29
C PHE A 74 9.18 5.05 -0.40
N TYR A 75 8.04 5.61 0.02
CA TYR A 75 7.44 6.77 -0.64
C TYR A 75 8.29 8.03 -0.48
N CYS A 76 9.02 8.16 0.61
CA CYS A 76 9.79 9.38 0.87
C CYS A 76 11.19 9.12 1.43
N ASP A 77 11.80 7.99 1.08
CA ASP A 77 13.18 7.67 1.50
C ASP A 77 14.23 8.31 0.59
N GLY A 78 13.81 9.01 -0.46
CA GLY A 78 14.73 9.67 -1.40
C GLY A 78 15.32 8.73 -2.45
N LYS A 79 14.93 7.46 -2.45
CA LYS A 79 15.42 6.48 -3.44
C LYS A 79 14.42 6.35 -4.59
N PRO A 80 14.89 6.00 -5.81
CA PRO A 80 13.98 5.77 -6.93
C PRO A 80 13.05 4.59 -6.65
N GLU A 81 11.79 4.73 -7.05
CA GLU A 81 10.78 3.68 -6.95
C GLU A 81 10.76 2.87 -8.25
N ILE A 82 11.74 1.99 -8.40
CA ILE A 82 11.92 1.20 -9.63
C ILE A 82 11.36 -0.20 -9.41
N ILE A 83 10.45 -0.62 -10.28
CA ILE A 83 9.90 -1.97 -10.30
C ILE A 83 10.63 -2.73 -11.39
N ASP A 84 11.67 -3.47 -10.99
CA ASP A 84 12.53 -4.24 -11.91
C ASP A 84 12.15 -5.72 -11.98
N ASP A 85 11.36 -6.22 -11.04
CA ASP A 85 10.85 -7.60 -11.03
C ASP A 85 9.36 -7.59 -11.34
N GLN A 86 9.03 -7.67 -12.62
CA GLN A 86 7.66 -7.60 -13.09
C GLN A 86 6.82 -8.79 -12.64
N GLU A 87 7.40 -9.97 -12.55
CA GLU A 87 6.69 -11.15 -12.08
C GLU A 87 6.24 -10.99 -10.64
N THR A 88 7.13 -10.53 -9.76
CA THR A 88 6.78 -10.25 -8.37
C THR A 88 5.74 -9.13 -8.29
N TYR A 89 5.85 -8.11 -9.11
CA TYR A 89 4.88 -7.02 -9.13
C TYR A 89 3.48 -7.51 -9.54
N GLU A 90 3.39 -8.37 -10.54
CA GLU A 90 2.11 -8.98 -10.95
C GLU A 90 1.50 -9.79 -9.80
N TRP A 91 2.34 -10.49 -9.04
CA TRP A 91 1.91 -11.20 -7.84
C TRP A 91 1.33 -10.24 -6.80
N MET A 92 1.99 -9.11 -6.57
CA MET A 92 1.50 -8.09 -5.63
C MET A 92 0.17 -7.49 -6.09
N LYS A 93 -0.03 -7.32 -7.39
CA LYS A 93 -1.32 -6.89 -7.92
C LYS A 93 -2.42 -7.92 -7.66
N THR A 94 -2.10 -9.19 -7.76
CA THR A 94 -3.06 -10.27 -7.45
C THR A 94 -3.48 -10.21 -5.98
N ILE A 95 -2.53 -10.05 -5.06
CA ILE A 95 -2.83 -9.92 -3.63
C ILE A 95 -3.67 -8.66 -3.38
N ALA A 96 -3.26 -7.53 -3.94
CA ALA A 96 -3.97 -6.27 -3.78
C ALA A 96 -5.41 -6.36 -4.26
N TYR A 97 -5.62 -6.95 -5.44
CA TYR A 97 -6.96 -7.14 -5.99
C TYR A 97 -7.83 -7.98 -5.04
N GLY A 98 -7.29 -9.10 -4.55
CA GLY A 98 -8.02 -9.97 -3.65
C GLY A 98 -8.46 -9.27 -2.36
N VAL A 99 -7.56 -8.49 -1.75
CA VAL A 99 -7.86 -7.77 -0.51
C VAL A 99 -8.86 -6.64 -0.76
N ILE A 100 -8.69 -5.87 -1.83
CA ILE A 100 -9.60 -4.78 -2.17
C ILE A 100 -11.01 -5.30 -2.43
N GLN A 101 -11.13 -6.47 -3.05
CA GLN A 101 -12.43 -7.10 -3.31
C GLN A 101 -13.03 -7.78 -2.08
N GLY A 102 -12.36 -7.71 -0.93
CA GLY A 102 -12.87 -8.27 0.32
C GLY A 102 -12.51 -9.73 0.55
N GLY A 103 -11.58 -10.29 -0.24
CA GLY A 103 -11.09 -11.65 -0.07
C GLY A 103 -9.72 -11.71 0.57
N LEU A 104 -9.07 -12.88 0.46
CA LEU A 104 -7.71 -13.13 0.95
C LEU A 104 -7.52 -12.82 2.42
N TYR A 105 -8.31 -13.45 3.26
CA TYR A 105 -8.12 -13.39 4.70
C TYR A 105 -7.18 -14.50 5.16
N ILE A 106 -6.39 -14.19 6.18
CA ILE A 106 -5.56 -15.18 6.85
C ILE A 106 -6.23 -15.54 8.16
N ASP A 107 -6.37 -16.83 8.42
CA ASP A 107 -6.84 -17.29 9.71
C ASP A 107 -5.68 -17.30 10.69
N LEU A 108 -5.65 -16.33 11.58
CA LEU A 108 -4.63 -16.21 12.61
C LEU A 108 -5.02 -16.91 13.92
N SER A 109 -6.15 -17.62 13.95
CA SER A 109 -6.64 -18.30 15.16
C SER A 109 -5.83 -19.55 15.48
N GLU A 110 -5.06 -20.05 14.54
CA GLU A 110 -4.16 -21.18 14.76
C GLU A 110 -2.80 -20.69 15.24
#